data_f3ca3a5ed8ee6c3d14c1f1cee56f7c37
#
_entry.id   f3ca3a5ed8ee6c3d14c1f1cee56f7c37
#
_cell.length_a   1.000
_cell.length_b   1.000
_cell.length_c   1.000
_cell.angle_alpha   90.00
_cell.angle_beta   90.00
_cell.angle_gamma   90.00
#
_symmetry.space_group_name_H-M   'P 1'
#
loop_
_entity.id
_entity.type
_entity.pdbx_description
1 polymer ?
#
loop_
_entity_poly.entity_id
_entity_poly.type
_entity_poly.pdbx_seq_one_letter_code
_entity_poly.pdbx_strand_id
1 'polypeptide(L)'
;MKFFNLKDTVITISGNPTVISLISNIEFYHGKKYTLPNRIKLNRLHDLSKRRSVTSSNEIEGVKVNRKIEDALFNDNVDPETDEEKMLIGYNNALEHIFKVYTYQELDDKFIRYLSELEWKLINPYFGGEYKDHQNYIREYLPDNTSRTVFIPTKPDETRQTLDNLIWQFNDCLSDYRVNRLVLIFVFIMDFLCIHPFNDGNGRVSRLLTTFLLLKLGYELDRYYSTSYLVLKRIGEYYDNLEKSSKGWHQDKSDYSFFVIYMLSIVLDGYKKLDYILSVNERKEPLKQKIMRIIGDANYAISKGDVEEILFSNKRDSIEEVLGKLIKEGKIKLLQKGKYSLYYKNI
;
A
#
# COMPACT_ATOMS: atom_id res chain seq x y z
N MET A 1 -6.84 29.53 -4.68
CA MET A 1 -7.55 28.27 -5.03
C MET A 1 -6.89 27.65 -6.24
N LYS A 2 -6.54 26.36 -6.19
CA LYS A 2 -5.98 25.63 -7.34
C LYS A 2 -7.09 25.15 -8.25
N PHE A 3 -6.94 25.34 -9.56
CA PHE A 3 -7.78 24.74 -10.58
C PHE A 3 -7.06 23.53 -11.16
N PHE A 4 -7.60 22.34 -10.94
CA PHE A 4 -7.03 21.13 -11.49
C PHE A 4 -7.36 21.00 -12.99
N ASN A 5 -6.49 20.32 -13.71
CA ASN A 5 -6.74 19.83 -15.05
C ASN A 5 -6.36 18.34 -15.10
N LEU A 6 -7.10 17.52 -14.31
CA LEU A 6 -6.80 16.10 -14.17
C LEU A 6 -6.79 15.39 -15.53
N LYS A 7 -7.76 15.70 -16.38
CA LYS A 7 -7.92 15.05 -17.67
C LYS A 7 -6.68 15.20 -18.55
N ASP A 8 -6.25 16.45 -18.80
CA ASP A 8 -5.08 16.68 -19.66
C ASP A 8 -3.79 16.19 -19.01
N THR A 9 -3.67 16.32 -17.68
CA THR A 9 -2.55 15.78 -16.91
C THR A 9 -2.45 14.27 -17.09
N VAL A 10 -3.56 13.54 -16.92
CA VAL A 10 -3.60 12.08 -17.07
C VAL A 10 -3.30 11.66 -18.50
N ILE A 11 -3.88 12.32 -19.50
CA ILE A 11 -3.64 12.02 -20.92
C ILE A 11 -2.15 12.23 -21.26
N THR A 12 -1.56 13.34 -20.81
CA THR A 12 -0.16 13.67 -21.04
C THR A 12 0.76 12.62 -20.43
N ILE A 13 0.55 12.26 -19.15
CA ILE A 13 1.36 11.26 -18.45
C ILE A 13 1.19 9.88 -19.07
N SER A 14 -0.03 9.52 -19.51
CA SER A 14 -0.32 8.25 -20.14
C SER A 14 0.42 8.07 -21.47
N GLY A 15 0.84 9.16 -22.12
CA GLY A 15 1.68 9.14 -23.33
C GLY A 15 3.18 8.85 -23.05
N ASN A 16 3.62 8.84 -21.80
CA ASN A 16 5.02 8.56 -21.46
C ASN A 16 5.36 7.08 -21.75
N PRO A 17 6.45 6.76 -22.50
CA PRO A 17 6.80 5.38 -22.87
C PRO A 17 6.97 4.45 -21.65
N THR A 18 7.54 4.94 -20.55
CA THR A 18 7.69 4.16 -19.32
C THR A 18 6.32 3.82 -18.71
N VAL A 19 5.41 4.79 -18.66
CA VAL A 19 4.03 4.59 -18.17
C VAL A 19 3.29 3.59 -19.03
N ILE A 20 3.37 3.69 -20.36
CA ILE A 20 2.77 2.72 -21.29
C ILE A 20 3.29 1.31 -21.01
N SER A 21 4.60 1.14 -20.87
CA SER A 21 5.20 -0.16 -20.57
C SER A 21 4.72 -0.72 -19.22
N LEU A 22 4.66 0.10 -18.17
CA LEU A 22 4.18 -0.32 -16.85
C LEU A 22 2.72 -0.75 -16.90
N ILE A 23 1.84 0.06 -17.52
CA ILE A 23 0.42 -0.26 -17.67
C ILE A 23 0.23 -1.56 -18.44
N SER A 24 0.90 -1.73 -19.60
CA SER A 24 0.78 -2.94 -20.39
C SER A 24 1.17 -4.20 -19.60
N ASN A 25 2.21 -4.12 -18.77
CA ASN A 25 2.60 -5.22 -17.90
C ASN A 25 1.59 -5.45 -16.76
N ILE A 26 1.05 -4.39 -16.15
CA ILE A 26 0.01 -4.50 -15.11
C ILE A 26 -1.23 -5.19 -15.70
N GLU A 27 -1.71 -4.75 -16.88
CA GLU A 27 -2.87 -5.33 -17.54
C GLU A 27 -2.67 -6.81 -17.93
N PHE A 28 -1.43 -7.19 -18.31
CA PHE A 28 -1.09 -8.59 -18.56
C PHE A 28 -1.30 -9.45 -17.30
N TYR A 29 -0.84 -9.01 -16.13
CA TYR A 29 -1.04 -9.73 -14.88
C TYR A 29 -2.48 -9.63 -14.37
N HIS A 30 -3.10 -8.46 -14.47
CA HIS A 30 -4.51 -8.25 -14.11
C HIS A 30 -5.46 -9.14 -14.90
N GLY A 31 -5.19 -9.32 -16.21
CA GLY A 31 -5.97 -10.21 -17.08
C GLY A 31 -5.83 -11.71 -16.75
N LYS A 32 -4.84 -12.12 -15.97
CA LYS A 32 -4.72 -13.49 -15.49
C LYS A 32 -5.85 -13.75 -14.49
N LYS A 33 -6.83 -14.57 -14.87
CA LYS A 33 -7.85 -15.04 -13.92
C LYS A 33 -7.18 -15.98 -12.92
N TYR A 34 -6.88 -15.46 -11.75
CA TYR A 34 -6.37 -16.27 -10.64
C TYR A 34 -7.50 -17.14 -10.09
N THR A 35 -7.69 -18.31 -10.70
CA THR A 35 -8.60 -19.33 -10.20
C THR A 35 -7.86 -20.19 -9.19
N LEU A 36 -7.80 -19.75 -7.94
CA LEU A 36 -7.36 -20.65 -6.88
C LEU A 36 -8.47 -21.68 -6.63
N PRO A 37 -8.14 -22.97 -6.70
CA PRO A 37 -9.12 -24.05 -6.52
C PRO A 37 -9.67 -24.16 -5.08
N ASN A 38 -9.19 -23.31 -4.16
CA ASN A 38 -9.58 -23.40 -2.75
C ASN A 38 -9.85 -22.00 -2.15
N ARG A 39 -11.13 -21.69 -1.90
CA ARG A 39 -11.58 -20.44 -1.25
C ARG A 39 -10.91 -20.19 0.11
N ILE A 40 -10.60 -21.26 0.87
CA ILE A 40 -9.93 -21.13 2.18
C ILE A 40 -8.54 -20.51 2.03
N LYS A 41 -7.80 -20.89 0.98
CA LYS A 41 -6.48 -20.31 0.71
C LYS A 41 -6.59 -18.84 0.31
N LEU A 42 -7.58 -18.47 -0.51
CA LEU A 42 -7.83 -17.07 -0.87
C LEU A 42 -8.16 -16.21 0.34
N ASN A 43 -9.05 -16.69 1.22
CA ASN A 43 -9.39 -15.96 2.45
C ASN A 43 -8.15 -15.74 3.33
N ARG A 44 -7.31 -16.77 3.49
CA ARG A 44 -6.06 -16.63 4.27
C ARG A 44 -5.09 -15.64 3.64
N LEU A 45 -5.00 -15.62 2.32
CA LEU A 45 -4.16 -14.64 1.61
C LEU A 45 -4.70 -13.22 1.78
N HIS A 46 -6.04 -13.08 1.71
CA HIS A 46 -6.74 -11.82 2.00
C HIS A 46 -6.44 -11.31 3.42
N ASP A 47 -6.58 -12.17 4.44
CA ASP A 47 -6.32 -11.79 5.83
C ASP A 47 -4.86 -11.35 6.03
N LEU A 48 -3.91 -12.05 5.40
CA LEU A 48 -2.49 -11.68 5.45
C LEU A 48 -2.23 -10.34 4.75
N SER A 49 -2.84 -10.10 3.59
CA SER A 49 -2.71 -8.84 2.86
C SER A 49 -3.29 -7.68 3.67
N LYS A 50 -4.51 -7.86 4.20
CA LYS A 50 -5.18 -6.88 5.06
C LYS A 50 -4.29 -6.50 6.24
N ARG A 51 -3.83 -7.50 7.01
CA ARG A 51 -2.96 -7.27 8.15
C ARG A 51 -1.67 -6.52 7.78
N ARG A 52 -1.03 -6.90 6.69
CA ARG A 52 0.16 -6.18 6.19
C ARG A 52 -0.14 -4.75 5.81
N SER A 53 -1.28 -4.52 5.17
CA SER A 53 -1.71 -3.16 4.81
C SER A 53 -1.85 -2.28 6.04
N VAL A 54 -2.51 -2.81 7.08
CA VAL A 54 -2.69 -2.12 8.36
C VAL A 54 -1.35 -1.80 9.03
N THR A 55 -0.51 -2.82 9.23
CA THR A 55 0.79 -2.64 9.89
C THR A 55 1.70 -1.70 9.12
N SER A 56 1.83 -1.93 7.80
CA SER A 56 2.76 -1.12 6.98
C SER A 56 2.32 0.32 6.84
N SER A 57 1.03 0.59 6.69
CA SER A 57 0.53 1.97 6.60
C SER A 57 0.78 2.75 7.89
N ASN A 58 0.68 2.12 9.05
CA ASN A 58 1.00 2.74 10.34
C ASN A 58 2.53 2.90 10.52
N GLU A 59 3.33 1.90 10.13
CA GLU A 59 4.80 2.01 10.21
C GLU A 59 5.38 3.11 9.31
N ILE A 60 4.78 3.41 8.15
CA ILE A 60 5.14 4.53 7.28
C ILE A 60 5.01 5.87 8.04
N GLU A 61 4.01 6.02 8.91
CA GLU A 61 3.79 7.20 9.75
C GLU A 61 4.53 7.12 11.10
N GLY A 62 5.43 6.15 11.27
CA GLY A 62 6.23 5.99 12.49
C GLY A 62 5.52 5.27 13.63
N VAL A 63 4.26 4.85 13.46
CA VAL A 63 3.48 4.11 14.46
C VAL A 63 3.88 2.64 14.44
N LYS A 64 4.43 2.13 15.55
CA LYS A 64 4.92 0.75 15.67
C LYS A 64 4.31 0.05 16.87
N VAL A 65 3.69 -1.08 16.63
CA VAL A 65 3.15 -1.96 17.66
C VAL A 65 4.01 -3.23 17.73
N ASN A 66 4.23 -3.75 18.94
CA ASN A 66 4.96 -5.00 19.11
C ASN A 66 4.18 -6.15 18.45
N ARG A 67 4.87 -7.03 17.72
CA ARG A 67 4.26 -8.14 16.97
C ARG A 67 3.38 -9.04 17.83
N LYS A 68 3.73 -9.31 19.09
CA LYS A 68 2.90 -10.14 19.98
C LYS A 68 1.58 -9.45 20.32
N ILE A 69 1.63 -8.14 20.56
CA ILE A 69 0.44 -7.32 20.82
C ILE A 69 -0.41 -7.23 19.54
N GLU A 70 0.22 -6.99 18.40
CA GLU A 70 -0.44 -7.03 17.09
C GLU A 70 -1.15 -8.38 16.85
N ASP A 71 -0.48 -9.51 17.15
CA ASP A 71 -1.07 -10.85 17.05
C ASP A 71 -2.29 -11.00 17.98
N ALA A 72 -2.25 -10.48 19.21
CA ALA A 72 -3.36 -10.50 20.16
C ALA A 72 -4.52 -9.61 19.69
N LEU A 73 -4.26 -8.38 19.23
CA LEU A 73 -5.28 -7.46 18.73
C LEU A 73 -6.07 -8.05 17.54
N PHE A 74 -5.38 -8.73 16.61
CA PHE A 74 -6.05 -9.27 15.42
C PHE A 74 -6.66 -10.66 15.59
N ASN A 75 -6.13 -11.49 16.49
CA ASN A 75 -6.56 -12.89 16.62
C ASN A 75 -7.39 -13.16 17.90
N ASP A 76 -7.11 -12.46 18.99
CA ASP A 76 -7.64 -12.77 20.31
C ASP A 76 -8.71 -11.77 20.78
N ASN A 77 -9.07 -10.79 19.93
CA ASN A 77 -10.04 -9.73 20.24
C ASN A 77 -9.73 -8.96 21.54
N VAL A 78 -8.45 -8.69 21.79
CA VAL A 78 -8.00 -7.86 22.90
C VAL A 78 -8.29 -6.41 22.56
N ASP A 79 -8.79 -5.63 23.52
CA ASP A 79 -9.03 -4.20 23.34
C ASP A 79 -7.70 -3.42 23.25
N PRO A 80 -7.58 -2.45 22.35
CA PRO A 80 -6.37 -1.63 22.25
C PRO A 80 -6.25 -0.67 23.44
N GLU A 81 -5.08 -0.64 24.07
CA GLU A 81 -4.79 0.19 25.24
C GLU A 81 -4.08 1.49 24.88
N THR A 82 -2.99 1.41 24.10
CA THR A 82 -2.19 2.57 23.69
C THR A 82 -2.75 3.28 22.45
N ASP A 83 -2.32 4.53 22.22
CA ASP A 83 -2.75 5.27 21.04
C ASP A 83 -2.24 4.63 19.74
N GLU A 84 -1.04 4.04 19.74
CA GLU A 84 -0.51 3.28 18.60
C GLU A 84 -1.37 2.05 18.29
N GLU A 85 -1.84 1.32 19.29
CA GLU A 85 -2.74 0.19 19.15
C GLU A 85 -4.11 0.63 18.63
N LYS A 86 -4.64 1.73 19.15
CA LYS A 86 -5.90 2.36 18.70
C LYS A 86 -5.81 2.83 17.25
N MET A 87 -4.67 3.43 16.83
CA MET A 87 -4.40 3.81 15.44
C MET A 87 -4.41 2.59 14.53
N LEU A 88 -3.77 1.49 14.96
CA LEU A 88 -3.75 0.24 14.20
C LEU A 88 -5.17 -0.28 13.96
N ILE A 89 -5.98 -0.35 15.01
CA ILE A 89 -7.37 -0.84 14.93
C ILE A 89 -8.27 0.14 14.15
N GLY A 90 -8.08 1.44 14.32
CA GLY A 90 -8.81 2.46 13.56
C GLY A 90 -8.59 2.31 12.06
N TYR A 91 -7.33 2.17 11.62
CA TYR A 91 -6.99 1.90 10.21
C TYR A 91 -7.58 0.56 9.73
N ASN A 92 -7.52 -0.50 10.55
CA ASN A 92 -8.13 -1.78 10.20
C ASN A 92 -9.64 -1.65 9.97
N ASN A 93 -10.35 -0.91 10.82
CA ASN A 93 -11.78 -0.67 10.68
C ASN A 93 -12.12 0.07 9.39
N ALA A 94 -11.33 1.09 9.03
CA ALA A 94 -11.48 1.83 7.78
C ALA A 94 -11.22 0.93 6.55
N LEU A 95 -10.18 0.09 6.60
CA LEU A 95 -9.86 -0.84 5.52
C LEU A 95 -10.92 -1.93 5.35
N GLU A 96 -11.44 -2.48 6.46
CA GLU A 96 -12.55 -3.45 6.42
C GLU A 96 -13.83 -2.82 5.87
N HIS A 97 -14.10 -1.57 6.20
CA HIS A 97 -15.22 -0.84 5.61
C HIS A 97 -15.06 -0.74 4.09
N ILE A 98 -13.89 -0.37 3.59
CA ILE A 98 -13.59 -0.32 2.15
C ILE A 98 -13.90 -1.67 1.50
N PHE A 99 -13.40 -2.78 2.04
CA PHE A 99 -13.66 -4.13 1.48
C PHE A 99 -15.15 -4.51 1.43
N LYS A 100 -15.98 -3.92 2.28
CA LYS A 100 -17.44 -4.15 2.29
C LYS A 100 -18.19 -3.30 1.27
N VAL A 101 -17.71 -2.08 0.99
CA VAL A 101 -18.50 -1.07 0.25
C VAL A 101 -17.95 -0.70 -1.13
N TYR A 102 -16.70 -1.06 -1.48
CA TYR A 102 -16.01 -0.55 -2.68
C TYR A 102 -16.78 -0.73 -4.00
N THR A 103 -17.65 -1.74 -4.10
CA THR A 103 -18.41 -2.02 -5.32
C THR A 103 -19.51 -1.00 -5.60
N TYR A 104 -20.11 -0.41 -4.57
CA TYR A 104 -21.24 0.53 -4.69
C TYR A 104 -20.96 1.92 -4.12
N GLN A 105 -19.95 2.08 -3.26
CA GLN A 105 -19.58 3.38 -2.71
C GLN A 105 -19.00 4.30 -3.80
N GLU A 106 -19.51 5.52 -3.89
CA GLU A 106 -18.93 6.55 -4.75
C GLU A 106 -17.81 7.31 -4.01
N LEU A 107 -16.86 7.86 -4.78
CA LEU A 107 -15.85 8.77 -4.25
C LEU A 107 -16.51 10.13 -4.04
N ASP A 108 -16.73 10.50 -2.79
CA ASP A 108 -17.23 11.81 -2.39
C ASP A 108 -16.55 12.31 -1.11
N ASP A 109 -16.76 13.56 -0.77
CA ASP A 109 -16.25 14.20 0.42
C ASP A 109 -16.64 13.46 1.71
N LYS A 110 -17.88 13.01 1.80
CA LYS A 110 -18.40 12.32 2.99
C LYS A 110 -17.66 11.01 3.22
N PHE A 111 -17.38 10.26 2.15
CA PHE A 111 -16.67 9.00 2.25
C PHE A 111 -15.20 9.21 2.68
N ILE A 112 -14.51 10.20 2.11
CA ILE A 112 -13.14 10.54 2.48
C ILE A 112 -13.06 10.92 3.97
N ARG A 113 -13.96 11.78 4.43
CA ARG A 113 -14.06 12.19 5.83
C ARG A 113 -14.38 11.01 6.75
N TYR A 114 -15.30 10.14 6.33
CA TYR A 114 -15.66 8.95 7.10
C TYR A 114 -14.49 7.97 7.27
N LEU A 115 -13.62 7.82 6.29
CA LEU A 115 -12.40 7.02 6.46
C LEU A 115 -11.50 7.61 7.54
N SER A 116 -11.33 8.93 7.58
CA SER A 116 -10.60 9.62 8.65
C SER A 116 -11.29 9.47 10.02
N GLU A 117 -12.62 9.56 10.07
CA GLU A 117 -13.39 9.34 11.31
C GLU A 117 -13.13 7.93 11.89
N LEU A 118 -13.14 6.90 11.03
CA LEU A 118 -12.86 5.53 11.46
C LEU A 118 -11.45 5.35 12.03
N GLU A 119 -10.45 6.02 11.44
CA GLU A 119 -9.08 5.98 11.95
C GLU A 119 -8.95 6.58 13.37
N TRP A 120 -9.62 7.70 13.61
CA TRP A 120 -9.49 8.46 14.87
C TRP A 120 -10.50 8.09 15.94
N LYS A 121 -11.52 7.29 15.58
CA LYS A 121 -12.67 6.99 16.46
C LYS A 121 -12.31 6.49 17.85
N LEU A 122 -11.24 5.69 17.97
CA LEU A 122 -10.80 5.10 19.24
C LEU A 122 -9.90 6.02 20.06
N ILE A 123 -9.31 7.06 19.43
CA ILE A 123 -8.39 8.00 20.08
C ILE A 123 -9.12 9.28 20.45
N ASN A 124 -9.69 9.93 19.47
CA ASN A 124 -10.47 11.15 19.62
C ASN A 124 -11.57 11.21 18.55
N PRO A 125 -12.81 10.80 18.87
CA PRO A 125 -13.90 10.73 17.90
C PRO A 125 -14.33 12.10 17.34
N TYR A 126 -13.89 13.20 17.93
CA TYR A 126 -14.17 14.56 17.46
C TYR A 126 -13.07 15.12 16.54
N PHE A 127 -11.98 14.42 16.40
CA PHE A 127 -10.84 14.87 15.60
C PHE A 127 -10.89 14.32 14.16
N GLY A 128 -11.33 13.08 13.98
CA GLY A 128 -11.42 12.42 12.69
C GLY A 128 -12.47 13.05 11.79
N GLY A 129 -12.17 13.14 10.50
CA GLY A 129 -13.08 13.67 9.49
C GLY A 129 -13.23 15.18 9.46
N GLU A 130 -12.65 15.92 10.40
CA GLU A 130 -12.66 17.37 10.38
C GLU A 130 -11.53 17.91 9.51
N TYR A 131 -11.85 18.92 8.69
CA TYR A 131 -10.84 19.63 7.93
C TYR A 131 -9.86 20.35 8.87
N LYS A 132 -8.64 20.50 8.41
CA LYS A 132 -7.63 21.27 9.13
C LYS A 132 -8.10 22.71 9.38
N ASP A 133 -7.86 23.18 10.58
CA ASP A 133 -8.19 24.52 11.04
C ASP A 133 -6.96 25.43 11.12
N HIS A 134 -5.76 24.86 11.00
CA HIS A 134 -4.49 25.57 10.95
C HIS A 134 -3.61 25.08 9.81
N GLN A 135 -2.60 25.88 9.43
CA GLN A 135 -1.67 25.52 8.37
C GLN A 135 -0.75 24.40 8.85
N ASN A 136 -0.80 23.27 8.18
CA ASN A 136 0.14 22.18 8.35
C ASN A 136 1.33 22.30 7.38
N TYR A 137 2.44 21.65 7.72
CA TYR A 137 3.68 21.65 6.96
C TYR A 137 4.21 20.24 6.83
N ILE A 138 4.53 19.81 5.64
CA ILE A 138 5.22 18.54 5.42
C ILE A 138 6.70 18.77 5.66
N ARG A 139 7.27 18.08 6.66
CA ARG A 139 8.65 18.24 7.10
C ARG A 139 9.45 16.96 6.93
N GLU A 140 10.69 17.10 6.56
CA GLU A 140 11.70 16.07 6.65
C GLU A 140 12.57 16.31 7.90
N TYR A 141 12.76 15.27 8.69
CA TYR A 141 13.68 15.28 9.83
C TYR A 141 15.04 14.75 9.38
N LEU A 142 16.08 15.53 9.62
CA LEU A 142 17.43 15.21 9.24
C LEU A 142 18.19 14.48 10.36
N PRO A 143 19.29 13.75 10.06
CA PRO A 143 20.05 13.02 11.07
C PRO A 143 20.63 13.86 12.22
N ASP A 144 20.79 15.17 12.01
CA ASP A 144 21.27 16.14 13.01
C ASP A 144 20.13 16.67 13.93
N ASN A 145 18.94 16.05 13.90
CA ASN A 145 17.73 16.47 14.61
C ASN A 145 17.15 17.84 14.14
N THR A 146 17.62 18.39 13.05
CA THR A 146 16.95 19.53 12.40
C THR A 146 15.82 19.07 11.50
N SER A 147 14.96 19.99 11.07
CA SER A 147 13.92 19.67 10.09
C SER A 147 13.86 20.75 9.01
N ARG A 148 13.58 20.32 7.77
CA ARG A 148 13.26 21.24 6.67
C ARG A 148 11.81 21.07 6.25
N THR A 149 11.15 22.17 5.88
CA THR A 149 9.83 22.10 5.24
C THR A 149 10.03 21.66 3.79
N VAL A 150 9.48 20.51 3.45
CA VAL A 150 9.54 19.93 2.10
C VAL A 150 8.41 20.47 1.23
N PHE A 151 7.22 20.62 1.81
CA PHE A 151 6.05 21.12 1.10
C PHE A 151 5.10 21.86 2.05
N ILE A 152 4.42 22.89 1.55
CA ILE A 152 3.37 23.60 2.26
C ILE A 152 2.05 23.28 1.57
N PRO A 153 1.14 22.51 2.21
CA PRO A 153 -0.16 22.16 1.64
C PRO A 153 -1.09 23.36 1.41
N THR A 154 -2.23 23.09 0.78
CA THR A 154 -3.33 24.07 0.61
C THR A 154 -3.68 24.75 1.94
N LYS A 155 -4.03 26.02 1.91
CA LYS A 155 -4.46 26.78 3.10
C LYS A 155 -5.78 26.21 3.68
N PRO A 156 -6.00 26.33 5.01
CA PRO A 156 -7.21 25.80 5.65
C PRO A 156 -8.51 26.30 5.04
N ASP A 157 -8.61 27.59 4.77
CA ASP A 157 -9.79 28.26 4.19
C ASP A 157 -10.09 27.84 2.75
N GLU A 158 -9.09 27.37 2.00
CA GLU A 158 -9.25 26.88 0.62
C GLU A 158 -9.42 25.34 0.55
N THR A 159 -9.14 24.62 1.63
CA THR A 159 -9.00 23.14 1.65
C THR A 159 -10.25 22.43 1.13
N ARG A 160 -11.41 22.73 1.71
CA ARG A 160 -12.68 22.08 1.35
C ARG A 160 -13.01 22.26 -0.12
N GLN A 161 -13.01 23.50 -0.60
CA GLN A 161 -13.36 23.81 -1.97
C GLN A 161 -12.38 23.18 -2.97
N THR A 162 -11.09 23.13 -2.61
CA THR A 162 -10.06 22.50 -3.44
C THR A 162 -10.27 20.99 -3.53
N LEU A 163 -10.60 20.33 -2.41
CA LEU A 163 -10.88 18.89 -2.40
C LEU A 163 -12.18 18.56 -3.16
N ASP A 164 -13.24 19.32 -2.97
CA ASP A 164 -14.51 19.16 -3.70
C ASP A 164 -14.28 19.24 -5.22
N ASN A 165 -13.47 20.20 -5.68
CA ASN A 165 -13.11 20.34 -7.09
C ASN A 165 -12.29 19.12 -7.60
N LEU A 166 -11.34 18.64 -6.82
CA LEU A 166 -10.54 17.46 -7.16
C LEU A 166 -11.42 16.22 -7.32
N ILE A 167 -12.34 15.99 -6.38
CA ILE A 167 -13.30 14.87 -6.42
C ILE A 167 -14.20 14.98 -7.66
N TRP A 168 -14.73 16.16 -7.94
CA TRP A 168 -15.58 16.39 -9.10
C TRP A 168 -14.83 16.06 -10.41
N GLN A 169 -13.62 16.56 -10.58
CA GLN A 169 -12.80 16.27 -11.77
C GLN A 169 -12.43 14.79 -11.90
N PHE A 170 -12.14 14.11 -10.79
CA PHE A 170 -11.90 12.67 -10.81
C PHE A 170 -13.11 11.91 -11.35
N ASN A 171 -14.29 12.19 -10.81
CA ASN A 171 -15.53 11.53 -11.23
C ASN A 171 -15.91 11.85 -12.70
N ASP A 172 -15.68 13.09 -13.16
CA ASP A 172 -15.87 13.48 -14.56
C ASP A 172 -14.93 12.70 -15.50
N CYS A 173 -13.67 12.54 -15.11
CA CYS A 173 -12.68 11.78 -15.87
C CYS A 173 -13.04 10.31 -16.06
N LEU A 174 -13.79 9.68 -15.16
CA LEU A 174 -14.18 8.27 -15.26
C LEU A 174 -15.05 7.97 -16.48
N SER A 175 -15.76 8.96 -17.00
CA SER A 175 -16.62 8.84 -18.19
C SER A 175 -15.85 8.92 -19.51
N ASP A 176 -14.61 9.42 -19.51
CA ASP A 176 -13.81 9.62 -20.71
C ASP A 176 -12.89 8.41 -20.99
N TYR A 177 -13.12 7.69 -22.11
CA TYR A 177 -12.35 6.52 -22.50
C TYR A 177 -10.87 6.81 -22.79
N ARG A 178 -10.46 8.06 -23.01
CA ARG A 178 -9.07 8.47 -23.25
C ARG A 178 -8.25 8.52 -21.96
N VAL A 179 -8.93 8.58 -20.82
CA VAL A 179 -8.32 8.69 -19.51
C VAL A 179 -7.94 7.30 -19.00
N ASN A 180 -6.63 7.07 -18.81
CA ASN A 180 -6.17 5.84 -18.20
C ASN A 180 -6.49 5.84 -16.69
N ARG A 181 -7.23 4.83 -16.24
CA ARG A 181 -7.75 4.75 -14.87
C ARG A 181 -6.67 4.58 -13.81
N LEU A 182 -5.60 3.83 -14.10
CA LEU A 182 -4.48 3.67 -13.15
C LEU A 182 -3.72 4.99 -12.95
N VAL A 183 -3.45 5.70 -14.05
CA VAL A 183 -2.80 7.02 -14.00
C VAL A 183 -3.68 8.01 -13.26
N LEU A 184 -5.01 8.00 -13.52
CA LEU A 184 -5.98 8.86 -12.86
C LEU A 184 -5.97 8.67 -11.33
N ILE A 185 -5.92 7.42 -10.85
CA ILE A 185 -5.81 7.12 -9.41
C ILE A 185 -4.60 7.84 -8.82
N PHE A 186 -3.42 7.67 -9.40
CA PHE A 186 -2.20 8.18 -8.78
C PHE A 186 -2.02 9.69 -8.94
N VAL A 187 -2.56 10.31 -9.99
CA VAL A 187 -2.66 11.77 -10.08
C VAL A 187 -3.58 12.31 -8.98
N PHE A 188 -4.75 11.69 -8.78
CA PHE A 188 -5.67 12.07 -7.70
C PHE A 188 -5.02 11.94 -6.32
N ILE A 189 -4.35 10.83 -6.04
CA ILE A 189 -3.67 10.60 -4.75
C ILE A 189 -2.55 11.64 -4.52
N MET A 190 -1.80 12.00 -5.56
CA MET A 190 -0.78 13.05 -5.47
C MET A 190 -1.38 14.41 -5.11
N ASP A 191 -2.47 14.80 -5.77
CA ASP A 191 -3.19 16.04 -5.47
C ASP A 191 -3.83 16.01 -4.07
N PHE A 192 -4.42 14.88 -3.65
CA PHE A 192 -4.93 14.71 -2.29
C PHE A 192 -3.83 14.95 -1.23
N LEU A 193 -2.65 14.40 -1.45
CA LEU A 193 -1.51 14.60 -0.55
C LEU A 193 -1.01 16.05 -0.55
N CYS A 194 -1.08 16.75 -1.66
CA CYS A 194 -0.74 18.18 -1.75
C CYS A 194 -1.81 19.09 -1.10
N ILE A 195 -3.08 18.72 -1.18
CA ILE A 195 -4.16 19.41 -0.45
C ILE A 195 -3.99 19.21 1.04
N HIS A 196 -3.73 17.96 1.46
CA HIS A 196 -3.53 17.56 2.86
C HIS A 196 -4.66 18.02 3.75
N PRO A 197 -5.90 17.50 3.54
CA PRO A 197 -7.11 18.13 4.04
C PRO A 197 -7.31 18.06 5.57
N PHE A 198 -6.72 17.10 6.26
CA PHE A 198 -6.91 16.89 7.68
C PHE A 198 -5.72 17.43 8.50
N ASN A 199 -5.94 17.67 9.79
CA ASN A 199 -4.85 18.06 10.69
C ASN A 199 -3.78 16.97 10.81
N ASP A 200 -4.20 15.70 10.81
CA ASP A 200 -3.32 14.53 10.80
C ASP A 200 -3.99 13.33 10.10
N GLY A 201 -3.21 12.26 9.82
CA GLY A 201 -3.70 11.02 9.18
C GLY A 201 -3.80 11.07 7.65
N ASN A 202 -3.42 12.17 7.01
CA ASN A 202 -3.55 12.31 5.53
C ASN A 202 -2.81 11.22 4.76
N GLY A 203 -1.63 10.82 5.21
CA GLY A 203 -0.86 9.74 4.61
C GLY A 203 -1.60 8.40 4.69
N ARG A 204 -2.18 8.06 5.83
CA ARG A 204 -2.97 6.85 6.04
C ARG A 204 -4.25 6.87 5.19
N VAL A 205 -5.01 7.98 5.21
CA VAL A 205 -6.19 8.15 4.36
C VAL A 205 -5.84 8.04 2.87
N SER A 206 -4.72 8.59 2.41
CA SER A 206 -4.29 8.47 1.01
C SER A 206 -4.04 7.02 0.60
N ARG A 207 -3.49 6.18 1.49
CA ARG A 207 -3.30 4.74 1.23
C ARG A 207 -4.60 3.95 1.29
N LEU A 208 -5.54 4.32 2.17
CA LEU A 208 -6.91 3.78 2.15
C LEU A 208 -7.62 4.13 0.84
N LEU A 209 -7.52 5.38 0.38
CA LEU A 209 -8.07 5.82 -0.91
C LEU A 209 -7.41 5.11 -2.09
N THR A 210 -6.10 4.86 -2.04
CA THR A 210 -5.41 4.05 -3.06
C THR A 210 -6.02 2.65 -3.15
N THR A 211 -6.18 1.97 -2.03
CA THR A 211 -6.83 0.64 -1.99
C THR A 211 -8.27 0.70 -2.48
N PHE A 212 -9.05 1.68 -2.02
CA PHE A 212 -10.44 1.86 -2.46
C PHE A 212 -10.56 2.07 -3.97
N LEU A 213 -9.78 2.99 -4.53
CA LEU A 213 -9.85 3.33 -5.95
C LEU A 213 -9.34 2.20 -6.85
N LEU A 214 -8.29 1.49 -6.45
CA LEU A 214 -7.83 0.29 -7.16
C LEU A 214 -8.95 -0.76 -7.21
N LEU A 215 -9.56 -1.09 -6.08
CA LEU A 215 -10.64 -2.07 -6.00
C LEU A 215 -11.88 -1.64 -6.78
N LYS A 216 -12.31 -0.38 -6.62
CA LYS A 216 -13.49 0.19 -7.33
C LYS A 216 -13.32 0.13 -8.85
N LEU A 217 -12.11 0.34 -9.34
CA LEU A 217 -11.79 0.29 -10.76
C LEU A 217 -11.38 -1.10 -11.28
N GLY A 218 -11.54 -2.14 -10.44
CA GLY A 218 -11.39 -3.54 -10.79
C GLY A 218 -10.00 -4.12 -10.54
N TYR A 219 -9.05 -3.36 -10.01
CA TYR A 219 -7.70 -3.86 -9.68
C TYR A 219 -7.69 -4.48 -8.29
N GLU A 220 -7.95 -5.77 -8.17
CA GLU A 220 -8.08 -6.48 -6.89
C GLU A 220 -6.74 -6.80 -6.19
N LEU A 221 -5.63 -6.13 -6.58
CA LEU A 221 -4.31 -6.43 -6.01
C LEU A 221 -4.30 -6.36 -4.50
N ASP A 222 -4.74 -5.24 -3.91
CA ASP A 222 -4.69 -5.00 -2.46
C ASP A 222 -5.54 -5.99 -1.65
N ARG A 223 -6.47 -6.68 -2.29
CA ARG A 223 -7.19 -7.78 -1.64
C ARG A 223 -6.26 -8.94 -1.27
N TYR A 224 -5.20 -9.19 -2.06
CA TYR A 224 -4.36 -10.36 -1.93
C TYR A 224 -2.88 -10.04 -1.71
N TYR A 225 -2.45 -8.83 -2.05
CA TYR A 225 -1.08 -8.36 -1.83
C TYR A 225 -1.04 -6.84 -1.61
N SER A 226 -0.61 -6.42 -0.44
CA SER A 226 -0.66 -5.02 0.00
C SER A 226 0.32 -4.11 -0.74
N THR A 227 -0.20 -3.06 -1.38
CA THR A 227 0.62 -1.97 -1.95
C THR A 227 1.32 -1.16 -0.85
N SER A 228 0.66 -0.92 0.29
CA SER A 228 1.27 -0.24 1.45
C SER A 228 2.51 -0.96 1.97
N TYR A 229 2.50 -2.31 1.96
CA TYR A 229 3.68 -3.09 2.33
C TYR A 229 4.85 -2.88 1.36
N LEU A 230 4.58 -2.81 0.05
CA LEU A 230 5.62 -2.53 -0.95
C LEU A 230 6.14 -1.09 -0.84
N VAL A 231 5.26 -0.12 -0.56
CA VAL A 231 5.66 1.27 -0.28
C VAL A 231 6.60 1.32 0.92
N LEU A 232 6.26 0.63 2.03
CA LEU A 232 7.12 0.57 3.22
C LEU A 232 8.51 -0.03 2.88
N LYS A 233 8.57 -1.06 2.04
CA LYS A 233 9.83 -1.67 1.60
C LYS A 233 10.71 -0.73 0.77
N ARG A 234 10.11 0.25 0.12
CA ARG A 234 10.77 1.24 -0.76
C ARG A 234 10.48 2.67 -0.29
N ILE A 235 10.45 2.87 1.03
CA ILE A 235 9.98 4.11 1.66
C ILE A 235 10.79 5.35 1.24
N GLY A 236 12.09 5.22 1.07
CA GLY A 236 12.95 6.31 0.59
C GLY A 236 12.55 6.78 -0.81
N GLU A 237 12.33 5.82 -1.74
CA GLU A 237 11.87 6.16 -3.09
C GLU A 237 10.47 6.81 -3.07
N TYR A 238 9.59 6.38 -2.16
CA TYR A 238 8.26 6.96 -2.00
C TYR A 238 8.33 8.46 -1.69
N TYR A 239 9.09 8.83 -0.66
CA TYR A 239 9.22 10.24 -0.28
C TYR A 239 9.97 11.06 -1.31
N ASP A 240 11.03 10.52 -1.93
CA ASP A 240 11.77 11.18 -3.02
C ASP A 240 10.86 11.52 -4.21
N ASN A 241 9.99 10.58 -4.62
CA ASN A 241 9.09 10.82 -5.75
C ASN A 241 7.91 11.74 -5.39
N LEU A 242 7.43 11.72 -4.14
CA LEU A 242 6.48 12.71 -3.64
C LEU A 242 7.09 14.11 -3.66
N GLU A 243 8.30 14.30 -3.13
CA GLU A 243 8.97 15.60 -3.14
C GLU A 243 9.18 16.12 -4.56
N LYS A 244 9.69 15.27 -5.48
CA LYS A 244 9.88 15.67 -6.89
C LYS A 244 8.58 16.09 -7.54
N SER A 245 7.49 15.34 -7.31
CA SER A 245 6.20 15.62 -7.94
C SER A 245 5.44 16.77 -7.29
N SER A 246 5.74 17.15 -6.04
CA SER A 246 5.11 18.31 -5.39
C SER A 246 5.74 19.65 -5.78
N LYS A 247 6.95 19.64 -6.35
CA LYS A 247 7.64 20.89 -6.77
C LYS A 247 6.82 21.66 -7.79
N GLY A 248 6.57 22.94 -7.51
CA GLY A 248 5.80 23.80 -8.39
C GLY A 248 4.29 23.55 -8.39
N TRP A 249 3.76 22.76 -7.45
CA TRP A 249 2.34 22.40 -7.41
C TRP A 249 1.41 23.62 -7.34
N HIS A 250 1.72 24.62 -6.51
CA HIS A 250 0.93 25.85 -6.41
C HIS A 250 1.02 26.76 -7.64
N GLN A 251 1.98 26.54 -8.52
CA GLN A 251 2.23 27.30 -9.76
C GLN A 251 1.80 26.54 -11.03
N ASP A 252 1.10 25.40 -10.88
CA ASP A 252 0.73 24.51 -11.98
C ASP A 252 1.91 24.02 -12.85
N LYS A 253 3.10 23.83 -12.18
CA LYS A 253 4.34 23.40 -12.81
C LYS A 253 4.86 22.06 -12.29
N SER A 254 3.99 21.30 -11.63
CA SER A 254 4.34 19.99 -11.09
C SER A 254 4.54 18.96 -12.19
N ASP A 255 5.52 18.10 -12.02
CA ASP A 255 5.68 16.88 -12.83
C ASP A 255 5.20 15.66 -12.01
N TYR A 256 3.97 15.25 -12.22
CA TYR A 256 3.38 14.08 -11.56
C TYR A 256 3.98 12.77 -12.02
N SER A 257 4.74 12.73 -13.11
CA SER A 257 5.27 11.49 -13.71
C SER A 257 6.16 10.72 -12.73
N PHE A 258 6.92 11.39 -11.87
CA PHE A 258 7.77 10.72 -10.87
C PHE A 258 6.94 9.86 -9.91
N PHE A 259 5.91 10.42 -9.30
CA PHE A 259 5.05 9.70 -8.37
C PHE A 259 4.21 8.63 -9.08
N VAL A 260 3.65 8.93 -10.24
CA VAL A 260 2.84 7.99 -11.03
C VAL A 260 3.67 6.79 -11.46
N ILE A 261 4.87 6.98 -12.01
CA ILE A 261 5.78 5.90 -12.42
C ILE A 261 6.15 5.03 -11.21
N TYR A 262 6.48 5.66 -10.07
CA TYR A 262 6.77 4.94 -8.85
C TYR A 262 5.58 4.07 -8.41
N MET A 263 4.37 4.63 -8.30
CA MET A 263 3.18 3.88 -7.86
C MET A 263 2.77 2.78 -8.84
N LEU A 264 2.88 3.03 -10.15
CA LEU A 264 2.68 1.97 -11.16
C LEU A 264 3.70 0.84 -10.99
N SER A 265 4.97 1.17 -10.66
CA SER A 265 5.99 0.15 -10.38
C SER A 265 5.63 -0.68 -9.13
N ILE A 266 5.09 -0.06 -8.09
CA ILE A 266 4.58 -0.74 -6.89
C ILE A 266 3.45 -1.71 -7.25
N VAL A 267 2.48 -1.28 -8.04
CA VAL A 267 1.37 -2.14 -8.49
C VAL A 267 1.88 -3.33 -9.32
N LEU A 268 2.79 -3.07 -10.26
CA LEU A 268 3.38 -4.14 -11.08
C LEU A 268 4.16 -5.14 -10.23
N ASP A 269 4.98 -4.67 -9.31
CA ASP A 269 5.74 -5.54 -8.39
C ASP A 269 4.80 -6.38 -7.52
N GLY A 270 3.69 -5.78 -7.05
CA GLY A 270 2.65 -6.49 -6.31
C GLY A 270 2.02 -7.62 -7.12
N TYR A 271 1.63 -7.35 -8.37
CA TYR A 271 1.07 -8.38 -9.25
C TYR A 271 2.08 -9.50 -9.56
N LYS A 272 3.35 -9.18 -9.83
CA LYS A 272 4.41 -10.19 -10.03
C LYS A 272 4.60 -11.07 -8.79
N LYS A 273 4.60 -10.47 -7.61
CA LYS A 273 4.70 -11.21 -6.34
C LYS A 273 3.49 -12.09 -6.10
N LEU A 274 2.29 -11.58 -6.34
CA LEU A 274 1.05 -12.34 -6.23
C LEU A 274 1.06 -13.54 -7.19
N ASP A 275 1.39 -13.33 -8.47
CA ASP A 275 1.49 -14.39 -9.47
C ASP A 275 2.48 -15.49 -9.04
N TYR A 276 3.65 -15.10 -8.53
CA TYR A 276 4.65 -16.03 -8.01
C TYR A 276 4.13 -16.84 -6.81
N ILE A 277 3.56 -16.16 -5.81
CA ILE A 277 2.97 -16.79 -4.61
C ILE A 277 1.92 -17.83 -5.02
N LEU A 278 1.00 -17.47 -5.92
CA LEU A 278 -0.04 -18.35 -6.38
C LEU A 278 0.54 -19.54 -7.12
N SER A 279 1.47 -19.33 -8.04
CA SER A 279 2.12 -20.38 -8.84
C SER A 279 2.85 -21.42 -7.96
N VAL A 280 3.51 -21.00 -6.89
CA VAL A 280 4.17 -21.92 -5.95
C VAL A 280 3.16 -22.72 -5.12
N ASN A 281 2.03 -22.10 -4.71
CA ASN A 281 1.04 -22.77 -3.88
C ASN A 281 0.08 -23.69 -4.64
N GLU A 282 -0.10 -23.50 -5.95
CA GLU A 282 -0.89 -24.37 -6.81
C GLU A 282 -0.22 -25.72 -7.07
N ARG A 283 1.11 -25.76 -7.09
CA ARG A 283 1.86 -26.99 -7.39
C ARG A 283 1.66 -28.04 -6.29
N LYS A 284 1.32 -29.25 -6.72
CA LYS A 284 1.20 -30.45 -5.84
C LYS A 284 2.58 -31.03 -5.56
N GLU A 285 3.43 -30.26 -4.87
CA GLU A 285 4.80 -30.66 -4.51
C GLU A 285 4.96 -30.75 -2.99
N PRO A 286 5.83 -31.63 -2.48
CA PRO A 286 6.21 -31.65 -1.07
C PRO A 286 6.79 -30.30 -0.63
N LEU A 287 6.54 -29.90 0.63
CA LEU A 287 7.02 -28.65 1.20
C LEU A 287 8.52 -28.43 1.00
N LYS A 288 9.31 -29.50 1.15
CA LYS A 288 10.76 -29.47 0.92
C LYS A 288 11.13 -29.00 -0.50
N GLN A 289 10.44 -29.48 -1.52
CA GLN A 289 10.69 -29.11 -2.91
C GLN A 289 10.27 -27.65 -3.17
N LYS A 290 9.14 -27.21 -2.60
CA LYS A 290 8.71 -25.82 -2.68
C LYS A 290 9.75 -24.87 -2.07
N ILE A 291 10.27 -25.16 -0.87
CA ILE A 291 11.30 -24.35 -0.22
C ILE A 291 12.58 -24.32 -1.06
N MET A 292 13.05 -25.48 -1.58
CA MET A 292 14.22 -25.53 -2.45
C MET A 292 14.06 -24.69 -3.70
N ARG A 293 12.86 -24.67 -4.31
CA ARG A 293 12.56 -23.83 -5.45
C ARG A 293 12.61 -22.35 -5.09
N ILE A 294 11.90 -21.93 -4.03
CA ILE A 294 11.87 -20.53 -3.58
C ILE A 294 13.29 -20.00 -3.37
N ILE A 295 14.14 -20.79 -2.71
CA ILE A 295 15.53 -20.40 -2.48
C ILE A 295 16.35 -20.45 -3.79
N GLY A 296 16.03 -21.38 -4.69
CA GLY A 296 16.70 -21.51 -5.99
C GLY A 296 16.33 -20.42 -7.00
N ASP A 297 15.07 -19.95 -6.97
CA ASP A 297 14.59 -18.88 -7.84
C ASP A 297 15.05 -17.49 -7.36
N ALA A 298 15.43 -17.38 -6.08
CA ALA A 298 15.95 -16.14 -5.53
C ALA A 298 17.40 -15.91 -5.99
N ASN A 299 17.64 -14.78 -6.67
CA ASN A 299 18.99 -14.36 -7.10
C ASN A 299 19.84 -13.80 -5.94
N TYR A 300 19.29 -13.77 -4.73
CA TYR A 300 19.90 -13.24 -3.51
C TYR A 300 19.49 -14.10 -2.30
N ALA A 301 20.14 -13.87 -1.17
CA ALA A 301 19.76 -14.55 0.05
C ALA A 301 18.35 -14.14 0.50
N ILE A 302 17.49 -15.13 0.71
CA ILE A 302 16.06 -14.94 1.07
C ILE A 302 15.87 -15.11 2.58
N SER A 303 15.04 -14.25 3.18
CA SER A 303 14.75 -14.36 4.60
C SER A 303 13.73 -15.47 4.92
N LYS A 304 13.76 -15.97 6.17
CA LYS A 304 12.70 -16.87 6.67
C LYS A 304 11.31 -16.27 6.49
N GLY A 305 11.16 -14.97 6.76
CA GLY A 305 9.89 -14.25 6.59
C GLY A 305 9.40 -14.27 5.15
N ASP A 306 10.27 -14.12 4.16
CA ASP A 306 9.88 -14.18 2.75
C ASP A 306 9.45 -15.60 2.35
N VAL A 307 10.12 -16.64 2.87
CA VAL A 307 9.70 -18.04 2.64
C VAL A 307 8.33 -18.31 3.27
N GLU A 308 8.08 -17.86 4.50
CA GLU A 308 6.79 -17.95 5.17
C GLU A 308 5.69 -17.18 4.41
N GLU A 309 6.02 -16.02 3.85
CA GLU A 309 5.13 -15.23 3.00
C GLU A 309 4.68 -16.01 1.77
N ILE A 310 5.63 -16.54 1.03
CA ILE A 310 5.34 -17.27 -0.21
C ILE A 310 4.56 -18.55 0.11
N LEU A 311 4.88 -19.22 1.19
CA LEU A 311 4.24 -20.46 1.65
C LEU A 311 3.11 -20.20 2.65
N PHE A 312 2.35 -19.14 2.48
CA PHE A 312 1.30 -18.66 3.39
C PHE A 312 0.30 -19.73 3.84
N SER A 313 0.12 -20.80 3.07
CA SER A 313 -0.79 -21.92 3.37
C SER A 313 -0.17 -22.97 4.30
N ASN A 314 1.12 -22.92 4.58
CA ASN A 314 1.85 -23.86 5.41
C ASN A 314 2.02 -23.33 6.84
N LYS A 315 2.14 -24.25 7.83
CA LYS A 315 2.42 -23.88 9.22
C LYS A 315 3.88 -23.43 9.34
N ARG A 316 4.12 -22.36 10.11
CA ARG A 316 5.46 -21.80 10.36
C ARG A 316 6.45 -22.85 10.88
N ASP A 317 6.02 -23.64 11.88
CA ASP A 317 6.88 -24.69 12.48
C ASP A 317 7.31 -25.73 11.44
N SER A 318 6.41 -26.08 10.51
CA SER A 318 6.73 -27.03 9.43
C SER A 318 7.76 -26.45 8.45
N ILE A 319 7.68 -25.15 8.15
CA ILE A 319 8.64 -24.46 7.30
C ILE A 319 10.00 -24.42 8.00
N GLU A 320 10.04 -24.08 9.28
CA GLU A 320 11.26 -24.02 10.09
C GLU A 320 11.96 -25.38 10.22
N GLU A 321 11.17 -26.44 10.48
CA GLU A 321 11.68 -27.81 10.53
C GLU A 321 12.34 -28.23 9.21
N VAL A 322 11.69 -27.93 8.07
CA VAL A 322 12.22 -28.27 6.74
C VAL A 322 13.46 -27.45 6.41
N LEU A 323 13.48 -26.14 6.72
CA LEU A 323 14.69 -25.32 6.56
C LEU A 323 15.85 -25.87 7.36
N GLY A 324 15.62 -26.29 8.62
CA GLY A 324 16.64 -26.92 9.46
C GLY A 324 17.16 -28.23 8.88
N LYS A 325 16.30 -29.07 8.29
CA LYS A 325 16.71 -30.31 7.59
C LYS A 325 17.55 -30.01 6.35
N LEU A 326 17.17 -29.01 5.54
CA LEU A 326 17.89 -28.63 4.32
C LEU A 326 19.30 -28.08 4.62
N ILE A 327 19.48 -27.37 5.75
CA ILE A 327 20.79 -26.92 6.22
C ILE A 327 21.65 -28.14 6.60
N LYS A 328 21.12 -29.08 7.40
CA LYS A 328 21.84 -30.30 7.81
C LYS A 328 22.23 -31.18 6.63
N GLU A 329 21.42 -31.22 5.58
CA GLU A 329 21.71 -31.94 4.33
C GLU A 329 22.68 -31.17 3.41
N GLY A 330 23.12 -29.98 3.78
CA GLY A 330 24.03 -29.15 2.98
C GLY A 330 23.42 -28.60 1.70
N LYS A 331 22.09 -28.64 1.53
CA LYS A 331 21.41 -28.17 0.33
C LYS A 331 21.19 -26.63 0.26
N ILE A 332 21.12 -26.03 1.45
CA ILE A 332 21.06 -24.58 1.62
C ILE A 332 22.05 -24.15 2.68
N LYS A 333 22.55 -22.92 2.58
CA LYS A 333 23.42 -22.31 3.59
C LYS A 333 22.66 -21.22 4.33
N LEU A 334 22.94 -21.12 5.63
CA LEU A 334 22.49 -20.05 6.50
C LEU A 334 23.58 -18.99 6.58
N LEU A 335 23.35 -17.80 6.03
CA LEU A 335 24.33 -16.69 6.07
C LEU A 335 24.30 -15.95 7.39
N GLN A 336 23.11 -15.80 7.99
CA GLN A 336 22.90 -15.08 9.23
C GLN A 336 21.91 -15.83 10.10
N LYS A 337 22.24 -16.02 11.38
CA LYS A 337 21.39 -16.69 12.37
C LYS A 337 20.66 -15.65 13.23
N GLY A 338 19.39 -15.88 13.53
CA GLY A 338 18.58 -15.03 14.40
C GLY A 338 17.28 -14.56 13.77
N LYS A 339 16.74 -13.43 14.27
CA LYS A 339 15.46 -12.86 13.81
C LYS A 339 15.41 -12.61 12.29
N TYR A 340 16.56 -12.36 11.67
CA TYR A 340 16.73 -12.09 10.25
C TYR A 340 17.57 -13.18 9.57
N SER A 341 17.29 -14.47 9.87
CA SER A 341 17.96 -15.58 9.20
C SER A 341 17.83 -15.48 7.68
N LEU A 342 18.97 -15.51 6.98
CA LEU A 342 19.06 -15.45 5.52
C LEU A 342 19.55 -16.78 4.97
N TYR A 343 18.87 -17.28 3.97
CA TYR A 343 19.15 -18.55 3.30
C TYR A 343 19.49 -18.35 1.83
N TYR A 344 20.40 -19.15 1.32
CA TYR A 344 20.68 -19.22 -0.10
C TYR A 344 21.01 -20.65 -0.55
N LYS A 345 20.91 -20.89 -1.85
CA LYS A 345 21.22 -22.18 -2.45
C LYS A 345 22.72 -22.47 -2.29
N ASN A 346 23.05 -23.67 -1.78
CA ASN A 346 24.43 -24.15 -1.81
C ASN A 346 24.72 -24.61 -3.24
N ILE A 347 25.64 -23.93 -3.93
CA ILE A 347 26.10 -24.26 -5.29
C ILE A 347 26.96 -25.52 -5.23
#